data_9c903d55a6141a729b1ee20bff89d7ac
#
_entry.id   9c903d55a6141a729b1ee20bff89d7ac
#
_cell.length_a   1.000
_cell.length_b   1.000
_cell.length_c   1.000
_cell.angle_alpha   90.00
_cell.angle_beta   90.00
_cell.angle_gamma   90.00
#
_symmetry.space_group_name_H-M   'P 1'
#
loop_
_entity.id
_entity.type
_entity.pdbx_description
1 polymer ?
#
loop_
_entity_poly.entity_id
_entity_poly.type
_entity_poly.pdbx_seq_one_letter_code
_entity_poly.pdbx_strand_id
1 'polypeptide(L)'
;MGLDRARVVGKQLYGAMGIERSDRERRHWWLQRGFRFFDAPAVILLYMDEHWDEMSHRFEMGTIAQNLCLAAMEFGLGTCVEYQAVMYQRGIREQL
;
A
#
# COMPACT_ATOMS: atom_id res chain seq x y z
N MET A 1 -8.19 19.13 2.08
CA MET A 1 -8.33 18.34 0.83
C MET A 1 -8.05 16.85 1.02
N GLY A 2 -7.01 16.44 1.72
CA GLY A 2 -6.69 15.01 1.92
C GLY A 2 -7.71 14.22 2.76
N LEU A 3 -8.19 14.78 3.88
CA LEU A 3 -9.11 14.09 4.79
C LEU A 3 -10.49 13.82 4.18
N ASP A 4 -11.02 14.75 3.39
CA ASP A 4 -12.32 14.57 2.76
C ASP A 4 -12.25 13.51 1.65
N ARG A 5 -11.17 13.49 0.90
CA ARG A 5 -10.91 12.47 -0.11
C ARG A 5 -10.79 11.07 0.51
N ALA A 6 -10.05 10.94 1.60
CA ALA A 6 -9.92 9.69 2.33
C ALA A 6 -11.26 9.18 2.88
N ARG A 7 -12.12 10.09 3.37
CA ARG A 7 -13.49 9.75 3.83
C ARG A 7 -14.37 9.23 2.69
N VAL A 8 -14.32 9.87 1.52
CA VAL A 8 -15.09 9.45 0.35
C VAL A 8 -14.64 8.07 -0.12
N VAL A 9 -13.34 7.88 -0.29
CA VAL A 9 -12.77 6.59 -0.70
C VAL A 9 -13.10 5.50 0.32
N GLY A 10 -12.93 5.77 1.61
CA GLY A 10 -13.29 4.82 2.66
C GLY A 10 -14.77 4.43 2.64
N LYS A 11 -15.68 5.39 2.42
CA LYS A 11 -17.10 5.09 2.30
C LYS A 11 -17.42 4.21 1.11
N GLN A 12 -16.82 4.48 -0.04
CA GLN A 12 -17.00 3.68 -1.25
C GLN A 12 -16.45 2.28 -1.08
N LEU A 13 -15.24 2.15 -0.54
CA LEU A 13 -14.57 0.88 -0.32
C LEU A 13 -15.35 -0.03 0.65
N TYR A 14 -15.69 0.48 1.83
CA TYR A 14 -16.46 -0.29 2.80
C TYR A 14 -17.88 -0.61 2.29
N GLY A 15 -18.50 0.33 1.56
CA GLY A 15 -19.80 0.08 0.93
C GLY A 15 -19.75 -1.05 -0.08
N ALA A 16 -18.72 -1.10 -0.94
CA ALA A 16 -18.52 -2.17 -1.92
C ALA A 16 -18.28 -3.55 -1.26
N MET A 17 -17.70 -3.56 -0.05
CA MET A 17 -17.47 -4.78 0.73
C MET A 17 -18.66 -5.16 1.63
N GLY A 18 -19.74 -4.40 1.66
CA GLY A 18 -20.85 -4.60 2.57
C GLY A 18 -20.47 -4.48 4.06
N ILE A 19 -19.50 -3.60 4.37
CA ILE A 19 -19.05 -3.34 5.74
C ILE A 19 -19.66 -2.03 6.22
N GLU A 20 -20.54 -2.11 7.18
CA GLU A 20 -21.19 -0.94 7.76
C GLU A 20 -20.22 -0.13 8.65
N ARG A 21 -20.52 1.16 8.80
CA ARG A 21 -19.73 2.06 9.64
C ARG A 21 -19.71 1.65 11.11
N SER A 22 -20.77 1.05 11.58
CA SER A 22 -20.95 0.52 12.95
C SER A 22 -20.18 -0.76 13.20
N ASP A 23 -19.88 -1.53 12.14
CA ASP A 23 -19.19 -2.81 12.22
C ASP A 23 -17.67 -2.60 12.45
N ARG A 24 -17.32 -2.38 13.71
CA ARG A 24 -15.94 -2.13 14.12
C ARG A 24 -15.05 -3.35 13.90
N GLU A 25 -15.57 -4.53 14.10
CA GLU A 25 -14.82 -5.78 14.01
C GLU A 25 -14.39 -6.07 12.57
N ARG A 26 -15.31 -6.04 11.60
CA ARG A 26 -14.99 -6.24 10.19
C ARG A 26 -14.10 -5.13 9.63
N ARG A 27 -14.28 -3.90 10.08
CA ARG A 27 -13.39 -2.79 9.71
C ARG A 27 -11.98 -2.98 10.25
N HIS A 28 -11.84 -3.43 11.49
CA HIS A 28 -10.53 -3.73 12.08
C HIS A 28 -9.86 -4.91 11.38
N TRP A 29 -10.59 -5.97 11.11
CA TRP A 29 -10.12 -7.11 10.34
C TRP A 29 -9.59 -6.70 8.95
N TRP A 30 -10.33 -5.85 8.24
CA TRP A 30 -9.90 -5.33 6.93
C TRP A 30 -8.61 -4.51 7.05
N LEU A 31 -8.53 -3.63 8.04
CA LEU A 31 -7.35 -2.83 8.29
C LEU A 31 -6.12 -3.71 8.57
N GLN A 32 -6.27 -4.74 9.39
CA GLN A 32 -5.19 -5.67 9.68
C GLN A 32 -4.70 -6.42 8.44
N ARG A 33 -5.56 -6.73 7.50
CA ARG A 33 -5.15 -7.35 6.24
C ARG A 33 -4.17 -6.50 5.45
N GLY A 34 -4.38 -5.18 5.40
CA GLY A 34 -3.43 -4.27 4.77
C GLY A 34 -2.04 -4.33 5.41
N PHE A 35 -1.97 -4.41 6.74
CA PHE A 35 -0.68 -4.56 7.44
C PHE A 35 0.00 -5.93 7.22
N ARG A 36 -0.72 -6.91 6.73
CA ARG A 36 -0.19 -8.21 6.31
C ARG A 36 -0.07 -8.33 4.79
N PHE A 37 0.04 -7.20 4.11
CA PHE A 37 0.18 -7.15 2.64
C PHE A 37 -0.93 -7.92 1.91
N PHE A 38 -2.16 -7.89 2.45
CA PHE A 38 -3.31 -8.63 1.94
C PHE A 38 -3.06 -10.12 1.73
N ASP A 39 -2.20 -10.70 2.57
CA ASP A 39 -1.80 -12.09 2.53
C ASP A 39 -1.09 -12.48 1.21
N ALA A 40 -0.40 -11.52 0.57
CA ALA A 40 0.38 -11.77 -0.64
C ALA A 40 1.54 -12.74 -0.36
N PRO A 41 1.80 -13.69 -1.27
CA PRO A 41 2.87 -14.69 -1.08
C PRO A 41 4.27 -14.10 -1.19
N ALA A 42 4.41 -12.92 -1.79
CA ALA A 42 5.68 -12.21 -1.93
C ALA A 42 5.45 -10.69 -1.85
N VAL A 43 6.43 -9.99 -1.31
CA VAL A 43 6.42 -8.53 -1.18
C VAL A 43 7.75 -7.99 -1.67
N ILE A 44 7.70 -6.91 -2.42
CA ILE A 44 8.88 -6.14 -2.82
C ILE A 44 8.81 -4.80 -2.12
N LEU A 45 9.80 -4.50 -1.30
CA LEU A 45 9.95 -3.20 -0.66
C LEU A 45 10.88 -2.32 -1.50
N LEU A 46 10.38 -1.19 -1.95
CA LEU A 46 11.18 -0.16 -2.57
C LEU A 46 11.55 0.88 -1.50
N TYR A 47 12.84 1.09 -1.32
CA TYR A 47 13.34 2.10 -0.39
C TYR A 47 14.48 2.90 -1.03
N MET A 48 14.74 4.07 -0.48
CA MET A 48 15.79 4.97 -0.93
C MET A 48 16.53 5.55 0.25
N ASP A 49 17.76 5.99 0.01
CA ASP A 49 18.56 6.71 1.00
C ASP A 49 17.96 8.12 1.23
N GLU A 50 17.85 8.52 2.48
CA GLU A 50 17.30 9.83 2.87
C GLU A 50 18.18 11.03 2.50
N HIS A 51 19.46 10.76 2.17
CA HIS A 51 20.43 11.81 1.82
C HIS A 51 20.36 12.28 0.35
N TRP A 52 19.51 11.67 -0.45
CA TRP A 52 19.41 11.97 -1.86
C TRP A 52 18.28 12.97 -2.15
N ASP A 53 18.36 13.64 -3.32
CA ASP A 53 17.33 14.58 -3.74
C ASP A 53 15.94 13.94 -3.82
N GLU A 54 15.07 14.42 -2.95
CA GLU A 54 13.75 13.84 -2.71
C GLU A 54 12.85 13.82 -3.96
N MET A 55 12.96 14.83 -4.81
CA MET A 55 12.06 14.94 -5.97
C MET A 55 12.43 13.94 -7.07
N SER A 56 13.70 13.86 -7.44
CA SER A 56 14.18 12.93 -8.48
C SER A 56 13.92 11.49 -8.08
N HIS A 57 14.12 11.15 -6.82
CA HIS A 57 13.97 9.79 -6.31
C HIS A 57 12.53 9.34 -6.22
N ARG A 58 11.61 10.23 -5.90
CA ARG A 58 10.18 9.89 -5.94
C ARG A 58 9.73 9.55 -7.36
N PHE A 59 10.25 10.27 -8.35
CA PHE A 59 9.97 9.95 -9.75
C PHE A 59 10.57 8.60 -10.14
N GLU A 60 11.81 8.34 -9.82
CA GLU A 60 12.49 7.07 -10.11
C GLU A 60 11.80 5.88 -9.42
N MET A 61 11.43 6.02 -8.16
CA MET A 61 10.68 4.98 -7.46
C MET A 61 9.34 4.67 -8.13
N GLY A 62 8.63 5.69 -8.61
CA GLY A 62 7.39 5.49 -9.34
C GLY A 62 7.61 4.74 -10.66
N THR A 63 8.67 5.06 -11.40
CA THR A 63 9.01 4.37 -12.65
C THR A 63 9.42 2.92 -12.42
N ILE A 64 10.21 2.64 -11.39
CA ILE A 64 10.60 1.27 -11.00
C ILE A 64 9.37 0.48 -10.59
N ALA A 65 8.51 1.03 -9.75
CA ALA A 65 7.29 0.37 -9.30
C ALA A 65 6.39 -0.01 -10.49
N GLN A 66 6.19 0.90 -11.44
CA GLN A 66 5.39 0.63 -12.64
C GLN A 66 6.02 -0.44 -13.51
N ASN A 67 7.35 -0.40 -13.71
CA ASN A 67 8.05 -1.42 -14.49
C ASN A 67 7.94 -2.80 -13.86
N LEU A 68 8.04 -2.90 -12.53
CA LEU A 68 7.82 -4.15 -11.81
C LEU A 68 6.40 -4.68 -11.99
N CYS A 69 5.40 -3.83 -11.92
CA CYS A 69 4.01 -4.22 -12.16
C CYS A 69 3.80 -4.74 -13.58
N LEU A 70 4.37 -4.09 -14.59
CA LEU A 70 4.28 -4.53 -15.98
C LEU A 70 5.02 -5.86 -16.22
N ALA A 71 6.24 -5.99 -15.70
CA ALA A 71 7.02 -7.21 -15.81
C ALA A 71 6.32 -8.40 -15.15
N ALA A 72 5.68 -8.21 -13.99
CA ALA A 72 4.95 -9.26 -13.31
C ALA A 72 3.82 -9.86 -14.18
N MET A 73 3.19 -9.05 -15.03
CA MET A 73 2.14 -9.53 -15.93
C MET A 73 2.65 -10.57 -16.93
N GLU A 74 3.89 -10.47 -17.39
CA GLU A 74 4.52 -11.46 -18.28
C GLU A 74 4.60 -12.85 -17.63
N PHE A 75 4.66 -12.89 -16.30
CA PHE A 75 4.69 -14.14 -15.52
C PHE A 75 3.31 -14.55 -14.99
N GLY A 76 2.23 -13.89 -15.43
CA GLY A 76 0.87 -14.16 -14.95
C GLY A 76 0.64 -13.76 -13.50
N LEU A 77 1.44 -12.85 -12.95
CA LEU A 77 1.33 -12.38 -11.57
C LEU A 77 0.49 -11.11 -11.49
N GLY A 78 -0.44 -11.08 -10.54
CA GLY A 78 -1.13 -9.87 -10.13
C GLY A 78 -0.28 -9.07 -9.15
N THR A 79 -0.37 -7.74 -9.22
CA THR A 79 0.35 -6.83 -8.32
C THR A 79 -0.60 -5.83 -7.68
N CYS A 80 -0.24 -5.37 -6.49
CA CYS A 80 -0.92 -4.29 -5.80
C CYS A 80 0.12 -3.37 -5.16
N VAL A 81 0.15 -2.11 -5.58
CA VAL A 81 0.99 -1.11 -4.92
C VAL A 81 0.34 -0.72 -3.62
N GLU A 82 1.02 -0.95 -2.51
CA GLU A 82 0.50 -0.74 -1.18
C GLU A 82 1.32 0.30 -0.42
N TYR A 83 0.60 1.16 0.29
CA TYR A 83 1.20 2.17 1.15
C TYR A 83 0.97 1.91 2.64
N GLN A 84 -0.07 1.15 2.99
CA GLN A 84 -0.50 0.98 4.38
C GLN A 84 0.57 0.32 5.26
N ALA A 85 1.21 -0.73 4.76
CA ALA A 85 2.23 -1.46 5.51
C ALA A 85 3.47 -0.61 5.81
N VAL A 86 3.79 0.37 4.95
CA VAL A 86 4.94 1.26 5.13
C VAL A 86 4.66 2.49 6.00
N MET A 87 3.45 2.65 6.53
CA MET A 87 3.11 3.75 7.44
C MET A 87 3.92 3.69 8.75
N TYR A 88 4.34 2.50 9.17
CA TYR A 88 5.16 2.28 10.37
C TYR A 88 6.62 2.01 10.00
N GLN A 89 7.26 2.96 9.37
CA GLN A 89 8.61 2.88 8.82
C GLN A 89 9.67 2.41 9.82
N ARG A 90 9.51 2.76 11.11
CA ARG A 90 10.51 2.42 12.14
C ARG A 90 10.71 0.91 12.25
N GLY A 91 9.63 0.13 12.32
CA GLY A 91 9.73 -1.33 12.40
C GLY A 91 10.34 -1.97 11.16
N ILE A 92 10.14 -1.37 9.98
CA ILE A 92 10.74 -1.85 8.74
C ILE A 92 12.24 -1.52 8.71
N ARG A 93 12.63 -0.31 9.11
CA ARG A 93 14.04 0.10 9.16
C ARG A 93 14.90 -0.72 10.12
N GLU A 94 14.31 -1.25 11.18
CA GLU A 94 15.00 -2.14 12.13
C GLU A 94 15.30 -3.53 11.56
N GLN A 95 14.69 -3.89 10.43
CA GLN A 95 14.86 -5.18 9.75
C GLN A 95 15.73 -5.10 8.49
N LEU A 96 15.96 -3.90 7.97
CA LEU A 96 16.82 -3.64 6.80
C LEU A 96 18.25 -3.27 7.24
#